data_5fef9cf28734b739415f7a5b79066907
#
_entry.id   5fef9cf28734b739415f7a5b79066907
#
_cell.length_a   1.000
_cell.length_b   1.000
_cell.length_c   1.000
_cell.angle_alpha   90.00
_cell.angle_beta   90.00
_cell.angle_gamma   90.00
#
_symmetry.space_group_name_H-M   'P 1'
#
loop_
_entity.id
_entity.type
_entity.pdbx_description
1 polymer ?
#
loop_
_entity_poly.entity_id
_entity_poly.type
_entity_poly.pdbx_seq_one_letter_code
_entity_poly.pdbx_strand_id
1 'polypeptide(L)'
;MYEDGRGVERSYEKAVEWYLKAAEQGFAWAQYNLGLMYDNGTGVEQSDEKAVEWVQKAAEQGYAEAQYHLGMMYYKGTGVEESDEKAAEWYLKAAEQGDARAQYHLGTMYQNGTGVERSYEKAVEWYLKAAEQGDARAQYHLGVMYEVEWYRKAAEQGDARAQYHLGTMYQNGTGVERSYEKAAGWYRKAAEQGDADAQYNLGMMYYYGTGVEQSYEKAVEWYLKAAEQRDARAQNNLGNMYYYGIGVEQSNEKAAEWYRKAAEQGFAWAQYNLGLMYDNGRGVEQSDEKAREWYRKAAEQGDADAMVALNRLTLFSW
;
A
#
# COMPACT_ATOMS: atom_id res chain seq x y z
N MET A 1 -39.71 -21.35 1.00
CA MET A 1 -41.11 -20.90 0.89
C MET A 1 -41.39 -19.71 1.82
N TYR A 2 -41.28 -19.86 3.13
CA TYR A 2 -41.53 -18.75 4.09
C TYR A 2 -40.52 -17.63 3.98
N GLU A 3 -39.28 -17.92 3.70
CA GLU A 3 -38.21 -16.91 3.48
C GLU A 3 -38.46 -16.06 2.24
N ASP A 4 -38.87 -16.71 1.12
CA ASP A 4 -39.06 -16.04 -0.18
C ASP A 4 -40.50 -15.59 -0.43
N GLY A 5 -41.48 -15.99 0.42
CA GLY A 5 -42.89 -15.75 0.21
C GLY A 5 -43.50 -16.52 -0.96
N ARG A 6 -42.89 -17.63 -1.38
CA ARG A 6 -43.40 -18.45 -2.51
C ARG A 6 -44.57 -19.33 -2.07
N GLY A 7 -45.79 -18.92 -2.48
CA GLY A 7 -47.01 -19.64 -2.17
C GLY A 7 -47.52 -19.52 -0.73
N VAL A 8 -46.83 -18.76 0.10
CA VAL A 8 -47.21 -18.43 1.49
C VAL A 8 -46.77 -17.02 1.82
N GLU A 9 -47.40 -16.41 2.83
CA GLU A 9 -46.95 -15.13 3.34
C GLU A 9 -45.52 -15.23 3.91
N ARG A 10 -44.67 -14.26 3.62
CA ARG A 10 -43.28 -14.24 4.08
C ARG A 10 -43.24 -14.15 5.60
N SER A 11 -42.51 -15.04 6.25
CA SER A 11 -42.25 -15.02 7.69
C SER A 11 -40.91 -15.65 7.99
N TYR A 12 -40.00 -14.86 8.46
CA TYR A 12 -38.66 -15.34 8.85
C TYR A 12 -38.71 -16.21 10.10
N GLU A 13 -39.60 -15.93 11.05
CA GLU A 13 -39.77 -16.73 12.27
C GLU A 13 -40.18 -18.16 11.89
N LYS A 14 -41.15 -18.30 10.97
CA LYS A 14 -41.54 -19.62 10.48
C LYS A 14 -40.46 -20.31 9.66
N ALA A 15 -39.66 -19.53 8.91
CA ALA A 15 -38.52 -20.09 8.20
C ALA A 15 -37.47 -20.67 9.18
N VAL A 16 -37.19 -19.98 10.26
CA VAL A 16 -36.30 -20.44 11.37
C VAL A 16 -36.83 -21.75 11.96
N GLU A 17 -38.12 -21.86 12.26
CA GLU A 17 -38.71 -23.07 12.82
C GLU A 17 -38.51 -24.28 11.91
N TRP A 18 -38.69 -24.10 10.59
CA TRP A 18 -38.50 -25.18 9.62
C TRP A 18 -37.02 -25.51 9.40
N TYR A 19 -36.14 -24.49 9.37
CA TYR A 19 -34.70 -24.73 9.29
C TYR A 19 -34.20 -25.48 10.52
N LEU A 20 -34.69 -25.12 11.72
CA LEU A 20 -34.32 -25.81 12.96
C LEU A 20 -34.69 -27.30 12.91
N LYS A 21 -35.92 -27.62 12.52
CA LYS A 21 -36.36 -29.01 12.40
C LYS A 21 -35.51 -29.80 11.41
N ALA A 22 -35.11 -29.20 10.30
CA ALA A 22 -34.28 -29.87 9.29
C ALA A 22 -32.81 -29.95 9.77
N ALA A 23 -32.29 -28.93 10.42
CA ALA A 23 -30.93 -28.86 10.98
C ALA A 23 -30.74 -29.93 12.08
N GLU A 24 -31.73 -30.14 12.93
CA GLU A 24 -31.75 -31.20 13.96
C GLU A 24 -31.73 -32.60 13.35
N GLN A 25 -32.27 -32.77 12.14
CA GLN A 25 -32.18 -34.01 11.37
C GLN A 25 -30.83 -34.21 10.68
N GLY A 26 -29.91 -33.26 10.79
CA GLY A 26 -28.55 -33.34 10.26
C GLY A 26 -28.38 -32.79 8.83
N PHE A 27 -29.38 -32.14 8.22
CA PHE A 27 -29.23 -31.56 6.90
C PHE A 27 -28.27 -30.37 6.92
N ALA A 28 -27.06 -30.52 6.36
CA ALA A 28 -26.01 -29.53 6.35
C ALA A 28 -26.44 -28.17 5.78
N TRP A 29 -27.19 -28.20 4.67
CA TRP A 29 -27.78 -26.99 4.09
C TRP A 29 -28.69 -26.23 5.08
N ALA A 30 -29.53 -26.95 5.84
CA ALA A 30 -30.41 -26.31 6.82
C ALA A 30 -29.67 -25.78 8.03
N GLN A 31 -28.62 -26.47 8.48
CA GLN A 31 -27.73 -26.03 9.55
C GLN A 31 -27.04 -24.73 9.13
N TYR A 32 -26.50 -24.66 7.92
CA TYR A 32 -25.87 -23.46 7.41
C TYR A 32 -26.83 -22.26 7.35
N ASN A 33 -28.04 -22.45 6.76
CA ASN A 33 -29.03 -21.36 6.68
C ASN A 33 -29.51 -20.92 8.07
N LEU A 34 -29.68 -21.83 9.02
CA LEU A 34 -30.02 -21.50 10.39
C LEU A 34 -28.88 -20.69 11.05
N GLY A 35 -27.63 -21.07 10.80
CA GLY A 35 -26.46 -20.31 11.24
C GLY A 35 -26.47 -18.88 10.71
N LEU A 36 -26.78 -18.70 9.42
CA LEU A 36 -26.91 -17.36 8.81
C LEU A 36 -28.05 -16.53 9.43
N MET A 37 -29.16 -17.17 9.81
CA MET A 37 -30.26 -16.47 10.47
C MET A 37 -29.85 -15.96 11.85
N TYR A 38 -29.09 -16.74 12.61
CA TYR A 38 -28.52 -16.27 13.89
C TYR A 38 -27.46 -15.19 13.69
N ASP A 39 -26.59 -15.30 12.69
CA ASP A 39 -25.56 -14.32 12.36
C ASP A 39 -26.15 -12.93 12.02
N ASN A 40 -27.26 -12.92 11.26
CA ASN A 40 -27.93 -11.71 10.81
C ASN A 40 -29.07 -11.22 11.71
N GLY A 41 -29.49 -11.98 12.71
CA GLY A 41 -30.67 -11.68 13.52
C GLY A 41 -31.98 -11.74 12.72
N THR A 42 -32.06 -12.62 11.69
CA THR A 42 -33.20 -12.70 10.80
C THR A 42 -34.21 -13.74 11.31
N GLY A 43 -35.37 -13.28 11.82
CA GLY A 43 -36.42 -14.14 12.40
C GLY A 43 -36.05 -14.73 13.76
N VAL A 44 -34.90 -14.42 14.29
CA VAL A 44 -34.38 -14.78 15.62
C VAL A 44 -33.55 -13.63 16.19
N GLU A 45 -33.35 -13.62 17.51
CA GLU A 45 -32.35 -12.74 18.11
C GLU A 45 -30.95 -13.11 17.63
N GLN A 46 -30.17 -12.11 17.22
CA GLN A 46 -28.79 -12.31 16.75
C GLN A 46 -27.94 -12.96 17.85
N SER A 47 -27.16 -13.97 17.44
CA SER A 47 -26.18 -14.62 18.33
C SER A 47 -25.07 -15.24 17.50
N ASP A 48 -23.90 -14.64 17.60
CA ASP A 48 -22.70 -15.09 16.92
C ASP A 48 -22.26 -16.48 17.38
N GLU A 49 -22.44 -16.81 18.67
CA GLU A 49 -22.12 -18.13 19.21
C GLU A 49 -23.02 -19.23 18.63
N LYS A 50 -24.34 -18.97 18.52
CA LYS A 50 -25.26 -19.93 17.88
C LYS A 50 -25.04 -20.01 16.39
N ALA A 51 -24.67 -18.90 15.74
CA ALA A 51 -24.32 -18.90 14.33
C ALA A 51 -23.11 -19.82 14.08
N VAL A 52 -22.04 -19.68 14.87
CA VAL A 52 -20.86 -20.57 14.80
C VAL A 52 -21.26 -22.03 15.03
N GLU A 53 -22.05 -22.33 16.06
CA GLU A 53 -22.46 -23.70 16.38
C GLU A 53 -23.11 -24.39 15.17
N TRP A 54 -24.06 -23.72 14.49
CA TRP A 54 -24.77 -24.29 13.36
C TRP A 54 -23.92 -24.30 12.08
N VAL A 55 -23.16 -23.26 11.83
CA VAL A 55 -22.23 -23.20 10.66
C VAL A 55 -21.18 -24.29 10.79
N GLN A 56 -20.61 -24.50 11.98
CA GLN A 56 -19.61 -25.54 12.22
C GLN A 56 -20.15 -26.95 11.94
N LYS A 57 -21.36 -27.28 12.40
CA LYS A 57 -21.99 -28.56 12.10
C LYS A 57 -22.15 -28.82 10.58
N ALA A 58 -22.50 -27.78 9.83
CA ALA A 58 -22.57 -27.87 8.37
C ALA A 58 -21.20 -28.01 7.70
N ALA A 59 -20.21 -27.26 8.18
CA ALA A 59 -18.84 -27.27 7.67
C ALA A 59 -18.16 -28.64 7.90
N GLU A 60 -18.37 -29.26 9.07
CA GLU A 60 -17.88 -30.59 9.41
C GLU A 60 -18.46 -31.69 8.52
N GLN A 61 -19.68 -31.49 7.99
CA GLN A 61 -20.30 -32.38 6.98
C GLN A 61 -19.76 -32.14 5.56
N GLY A 62 -18.83 -31.20 5.37
CA GLY A 62 -18.23 -30.88 4.07
C GLY A 62 -19.01 -29.86 3.25
N TYR A 63 -19.95 -29.11 3.82
CA TYR A 63 -20.67 -28.08 3.08
C TYR A 63 -19.75 -26.89 2.81
N ALA A 64 -19.38 -26.67 1.54
CA ALA A 64 -18.32 -25.73 1.16
C ALA A 64 -18.60 -24.28 1.58
N GLU A 65 -19.86 -23.82 1.41
CA GLU A 65 -20.27 -22.48 1.83
C GLU A 65 -20.16 -22.29 3.34
N ALA A 66 -20.46 -23.33 4.13
CA ALA A 66 -20.29 -23.30 5.58
C ALA A 66 -18.81 -23.30 5.97
N GLN A 67 -17.97 -24.06 5.27
CA GLN A 67 -16.52 -24.06 5.50
C GLN A 67 -15.92 -22.68 5.23
N TYR A 68 -16.30 -22.07 4.11
CA TYR A 68 -15.87 -20.69 3.83
C TYR A 68 -16.31 -19.70 4.93
N HIS A 69 -17.59 -19.79 5.34
CA HIS A 69 -18.13 -18.89 6.35
C HIS A 69 -17.45 -19.09 7.72
N LEU A 70 -17.23 -20.34 8.10
CA LEU A 70 -16.51 -20.66 9.35
C LEU A 70 -15.07 -20.14 9.32
N GLY A 71 -14.41 -20.25 8.18
CA GLY A 71 -13.10 -19.61 7.95
C GLY A 71 -13.15 -18.11 8.19
N MET A 72 -14.18 -17.41 7.66
CA MET A 72 -14.40 -15.99 7.92
C MET A 72 -14.64 -15.68 9.40
N MET A 73 -15.42 -16.50 10.11
CA MET A 73 -15.70 -16.32 11.53
C MET A 73 -14.43 -16.42 12.36
N TYR A 74 -13.56 -17.40 12.10
CA TYR A 74 -12.25 -17.50 12.75
C TYR A 74 -11.31 -16.35 12.38
N TYR A 75 -11.32 -15.89 11.13
CA TYR A 75 -10.49 -14.77 10.68
C TYR A 75 -10.87 -13.44 11.33
N LYS A 76 -12.16 -13.26 11.68
CA LYS A 76 -12.68 -12.02 12.30
C LYS A 76 -12.89 -12.13 13.82
N GLY A 77 -12.80 -13.30 14.39
CA GLY A 77 -13.17 -13.53 15.79
C GLY A 77 -14.67 -13.38 16.07
N THR A 78 -15.54 -13.67 15.07
CA THR A 78 -16.99 -13.54 15.22
C THR A 78 -17.57 -14.79 15.87
N GLY A 79 -18.04 -14.71 17.11
CA GLY A 79 -18.58 -15.82 17.89
C GLY A 79 -17.57 -16.90 18.30
N VAL A 80 -16.32 -16.73 17.93
CA VAL A 80 -15.15 -17.57 18.27
C VAL A 80 -13.94 -16.70 18.54
N GLU A 81 -12.94 -17.25 19.24
CA GLU A 81 -11.64 -16.60 19.33
C GLU A 81 -10.97 -16.52 17.96
N GLU A 82 -10.44 -15.35 17.61
CA GLU A 82 -9.72 -15.11 16.37
C GLU A 82 -8.55 -16.09 16.22
N SER A 83 -8.46 -16.74 15.06
CA SER A 83 -7.36 -17.64 14.72
C SER A 83 -7.17 -17.73 13.22
N ASP A 84 -6.07 -17.15 12.75
CA ASP A 84 -5.68 -17.20 11.35
C ASP A 84 -5.38 -18.63 10.89
N GLU A 85 -4.81 -19.47 11.76
CA GLU A 85 -4.50 -20.87 11.45
C GLU A 85 -5.79 -21.65 11.17
N LYS A 86 -6.79 -21.53 12.05
CA LYS A 86 -8.10 -22.19 11.87
C LYS A 86 -8.84 -21.62 10.67
N ALA A 87 -8.73 -20.30 10.42
CA ALA A 87 -9.31 -19.69 9.24
C ALA A 87 -8.71 -20.29 7.96
N ALA A 88 -7.38 -20.44 7.91
CA ALA A 88 -6.68 -21.04 6.78
C ALA A 88 -7.10 -22.51 6.55
N GLU A 89 -7.23 -23.29 7.62
CA GLU A 89 -7.69 -24.68 7.53
C GLU A 89 -9.10 -24.80 6.92
N TRP A 90 -10.02 -23.94 7.34
CA TRP A 90 -11.39 -23.97 6.82
C TRP A 90 -11.46 -23.40 5.41
N TYR A 91 -10.72 -22.33 5.10
CA TYR A 91 -10.61 -21.84 3.72
C TYR A 91 -9.99 -22.89 2.79
N LEU A 92 -9.00 -23.65 3.23
CA LEU A 92 -8.42 -24.73 2.42
C LEU A 92 -9.45 -25.76 2.05
N LYS A 93 -10.25 -26.26 3.00
CA LYS A 93 -11.31 -27.22 2.74
C LYS A 93 -12.35 -26.73 1.73
N ALA A 94 -12.78 -25.47 1.85
CA ALA A 94 -13.72 -24.86 0.91
C ALA A 94 -13.07 -24.63 -0.48
N ALA A 95 -11.80 -24.17 -0.50
CA ALA A 95 -11.06 -23.91 -1.73
C ALA A 95 -10.79 -25.19 -2.55
N GLU A 96 -10.52 -26.31 -1.89
CA GLU A 96 -10.37 -27.63 -2.51
C GLU A 96 -11.67 -28.12 -3.15
N GLN A 97 -12.82 -27.71 -2.64
CA GLN A 97 -14.14 -27.95 -3.23
C GLN A 97 -14.51 -26.96 -4.34
N GLY A 98 -13.64 -25.98 -4.63
CA GLY A 98 -13.84 -25.03 -5.71
C GLY A 98 -14.50 -23.71 -5.32
N ASP A 99 -14.68 -23.39 -4.03
CA ASP A 99 -15.20 -22.06 -3.63
C ASP A 99 -14.19 -20.97 -3.99
N ALA A 100 -14.52 -20.15 -4.99
CA ALA A 100 -13.62 -19.10 -5.50
C ALA A 100 -13.26 -18.04 -4.46
N ARG A 101 -14.17 -17.76 -3.52
CA ARG A 101 -13.95 -16.81 -2.43
C ARG A 101 -12.89 -17.35 -1.46
N ALA A 102 -13.03 -18.64 -1.10
CA ALA A 102 -12.05 -19.32 -0.25
C ALA A 102 -10.67 -19.42 -0.93
N GLN A 103 -10.63 -19.71 -2.23
CA GLN A 103 -9.40 -19.72 -3.03
C GLN A 103 -8.72 -18.36 -3.02
N TYR A 104 -9.48 -17.27 -3.20
CA TYR A 104 -8.93 -15.92 -3.11
C TYR A 104 -8.37 -15.61 -1.72
N HIS A 105 -9.13 -15.89 -0.65
CA HIS A 105 -8.66 -15.63 0.72
C HIS A 105 -7.42 -16.47 1.07
N LEU A 106 -7.40 -17.73 0.69
CA LEU A 106 -6.25 -18.60 0.90
C LEU A 106 -5.01 -18.10 0.12
N GLY A 107 -5.18 -17.63 -1.11
CA GLY A 107 -4.14 -16.97 -1.88
C GLY A 107 -3.55 -15.76 -1.13
N THR A 108 -4.43 -14.92 -0.55
CA THR A 108 -4.03 -13.77 0.26
C THR A 108 -3.27 -14.19 1.53
N MET A 109 -3.71 -15.24 2.22
CA MET A 109 -3.06 -15.79 3.41
C MET A 109 -1.65 -16.30 3.08
N TYR A 110 -1.48 -17.05 1.99
CA TYR A 110 -0.14 -17.48 1.52
C TYR A 110 0.73 -16.30 1.08
N GLN A 111 0.16 -15.28 0.45
CA GLN A 111 0.91 -14.07 0.06
C GLN A 111 1.47 -13.33 1.28
N ASN A 112 0.69 -13.23 2.35
CA ASN A 112 1.03 -12.46 3.54
C ASN A 112 1.74 -13.28 4.63
N GLY A 113 1.61 -14.61 4.61
CA GLY A 113 2.06 -15.48 5.70
C GLY A 113 1.14 -15.42 6.92
N THR A 114 -0.16 -15.22 6.71
CA THR A 114 -1.18 -15.11 7.76
C THR A 114 -1.79 -16.48 8.01
N GLY A 115 -1.59 -17.07 9.18
CA GLY A 115 -2.08 -18.41 9.56
C GLY A 115 -1.44 -19.58 8.80
N VAL A 116 -0.55 -19.29 7.84
CA VAL A 116 0.20 -20.25 7.04
C VAL A 116 1.62 -19.76 6.79
N GLU A 117 2.54 -20.67 6.52
CA GLU A 117 3.87 -20.29 6.04
C GLU A 117 3.75 -19.55 4.70
N ARG A 118 4.43 -18.42 4.60
CA ARG A 118 4.39 -17.57 3.41
C ARG A 118 4.92 -18.29 2.18
N SER A 119 4.16 -18.26 1.10
CA SER A 119 4.57 -18.82 -0.20
C SER A 119 3.88 -18.10 -1.35
N TYR A 120 4.67 -17.39 -2.15
CA TYR A 120 4.16 -16.72 -3.35
C TYR A 120 3.71 -17.72 -4.42
N GLU A 121 4.36 -18.88 -4.54
CA GLU A 121 3.99 -19.95 -5.46
C GLU A 121 2.58 -20.45 -5.15
N LYS A 122 2.30 -20.79 -3.89
CA LYS A 122 0.96 -21.23 -3.47
C LYS A 122 -0.07 -20.10 -3.59
N ALA A 123 0.32 -18.85 -3.33
CA ALA A 123 -0.56 -17.71 -3.54
C ALA A 123 -1.01 -17.61 -5.00
N VAL A 124 -0.06 -17.71 -5.95
CA VAL A 124 -0.35 -17.71 -7.40
C VAL A 124 -1.27 -18.87 -7.77
N GLU A 125 -1.00 -20.10 -7.29
CA GLU A 125 -1.85 -21.27 -7.58
C GLU A 125 -3.31 -21.05 -7.16
N TRP A 126 -3.53 -20.52 -5.96
CA TRP A 126 -4.89 -20.27 -5.47
C TRP A 126 -5.56 -19.08 -6.15
N TYR A 127 -4.82 -18.01 -6.43
CA TYR A 127 -5.35 -16.90 -7.21
C TYR A 127 -5.72 -17.31 -8.64
N LEU A 128 -4.94 -18.20 -9.29
CA LEU A 128 -5.26 -18.72 -10.63
C LEU A 128 -6.62 -19.45 -10.62
N LYS A 129 -6.83 -20.36 -9.67
CA LYS A 129 -8.09 -21.09 -9.54
C LYS A 129 -9.28 -20.14 -9.32
N ALA A 130 -9.15 -19.13 -8.47
CA ALA A 130 -10.19 -18.13 -8.24
C ALA A 130 -10.44 -17.26 -9.48
N ALA A 131 -9.38 -16.83 -10.16
CA ALA A 131 -9.45 -15.99 -11.35
C ALA A 131 -10.10 -16.69 -12.54
N GLU A 132 -9.85 -17.99 -12.71
CA GLU A 132 -10.50 -18.83 -13.73
C GLU A 132 -12.02 -18.91 -13.53
N GLN A 133 -12.47 -18.76 -12.29
CA GLN A 133 -13.90 -18.68 -11.96
C GLN A 133 -14.46 -17.23 -12.03
N GLY A 134 -13.62 -16.26 -12.44
CA GLY A 134 -14.03 -14.87 -12.63
C GLY A 134 -13.89 -13.98 -11.40
N ASP A 135 -13.20 -14.38 -10.32
CA ASP A 135 -12.93 -13.50 -9.18
C ASP A 135 -12.00 -12.35 -9.60
N ALA A 136 -12.55 -11.13 -9.71
CA ALA A 136 -11.83 -9.95 -10.17
C ALA A 136 -10.68 -9.54 -9.23
N ARG A 137 -10.78 -9.84 -7.93
CA ARG A 137 -9.72 -9.54 -6.95
C ARG A 137 -8.51 -10.43 -7.20
N ALA A 138 -8.76 -11.72 -7.43
CA ALA A 138 -7.71 -12.68 -7.78
C ALA A 138 -7.03 -12.32 -9.11
N GLN A 139 -7.81 -11.89 -10.12
CA GLN A 139 -7.27 -11.42 -11.40
C GLN A 139 -6.35 -10.20 -11.22
N TYR A 140 -6.75 -9.25 -10.36
CA TYR A 140 -5.92 -8.08 -10.04
C TYR A 140 -4.60 -8.49 -9.36
N HIS A 141 -4.65 -9.35 -8.32
CA HIS A 141 -3.44 -9.80 -7.62
C HIS A 141 -2.47 -10.55 -8.54
N LEU A 142 -2.99 -11.40 -9.42
CA LEU A 142 -2.16 -12.06 -10.45
C LEU A 142 -1.51 -11.06 -11.40
N GLY A 143 -2.26 -10.04 -11.85
CA GLY A 143 -1.70 -8.98 -12.70
C GLY A 143 -0.48 -8.32 -12.05
N VAL A 144 -0.59 -7.94 -10.77
CA VAL A 144 0.52 -7.36 -10.01
C VAL A 144 1.69 -8.34 -9.87
N MET A 145 1.44 -9.63 -9.60
CA MET A 145 2.50 -10.63 -9.44
C MET A 145 3.22 -10.93 -10.76
N TYR A 146 2.52 -10.97 -11.88
CA TYR A 146 3.12 -11.12 -13.22
C TYR A 146 3.92 -9.88 -13.62
N GLU A 147 3.48 -8.69 -13.23
CA GLU A 147 4.23 -7.44 -13.45
C GLU A 147 5.58 -7.47 -12.72
N VAL A 148 5.62 -7.93 -11.48
CA VAL A 148 6.88 -8.11 -10.73
C VAL A 148 7.85 -9.05 -11.45
N GLU A 149 7.35 -10.19 -11.93
CA GLU A 149 8.19 -11.18 -12.62
C GLU A 149 8.73 -10.63 -13.95
N TRP A 150 7.92 -9.86 -14.66
CA TRP A 150 8.35 -9.19 -15.88
C TRP A 150 9.47 -8.16 -15.59
N TYR A 151 9.27 -7.29 -14.58
CA TYR A 151 10.32 -6.35 -14.19
C TYR A 151 11.58 -7.06 -13.68
N ARG A 152 11.45 -8.17 -12.96
CA ARG A 152 12.59 -8.95 -12.49
C ARG A 152 13.43 -9.45 -13.66
N LYS A 153 12.82 -10.08 -14.65
CA LYS A 153 13.52 -10.59 -15.84
C LYS A 153 14.23 -9.48 -16.61
N ALA A 154 13.57 -8.36 -16.83
CA ALA A 154 14.17 -7.21 -17.51
C ALA A 154 15.32 -6.59 -16.69
N ALA A 155 15.14 -6.44 -15.37
CA ALA A 155 16.15 -5.91 -14.44
C ALA A 155 17.41 -6.80 -14.36
N GLU A 156 17.24 -8.12 -14.36
CA GLU A 156 18.33 -9.09 -14.40
C GLU A 156 19.11 -9.05 -15.73
N GLN A 157 18.44 -8.68 -16.81
CA GLN A 157 19.08 -8.45 -18.12
C GLN A 157 19.77 -7.08 -18.22
N GLY A 158 19.69 -6.26 -17.16
CA GLY A 158 20.38 -4.98 -17.08
C GLY A 158 19.56 -3.76 -17.44
N ASP A 159 18.25 -3.89 -17.72
CA ASP A 159 17.39 -2.74 -18.00
C ASP A 159 17.27 -1.82 -16.78
N ALA A 160 17.79 -0.59 -16.89
CA ALA A 160 17.85 0.37 -15.81
C ALA A 160 16.46 0.79 -15.30
N ARG A 161 15.49 0.94 -16.24
CA ARG A 161 14.13 1.32 -15.88
C ARG A 161 13.42 0.22 -15.13
N ALA A 162 13.58 -1.03 -15.55
CA ALA A 162 13.06 -2.19 -14.84
C ALA A 162 13.70 -2.34 -13.45
N GLN A 163 15.01 -2.09 -13.31
CA GLN A 163 15.70 -2.08 -12.02
C GLN A 163 15.13 -1.01 -11.08
N TYR A 164 14.86 0.20 -11.58
CA TYR A 164 14.20 1.24 -10.81
C TYR A 164 12.80 0.81 -10.34
N HIS A 165 11.96 0.28 -11.25
CA HIS A 165 10.61 -0.17 -10.89
C HIS A 165 10.64 -1.32 -9.88
N LEU A 166 11.54 -2.29 -10.07
CA LEU A 166 11.70 -3.39 -9.12
C LEU A 166 12.17 -2.90 -7.74
N GLY A 167 13.06 -1.90 -7.70
CA GLY A 167 13.44 -1.19 -6.47
C GLY A 167 12.23 -0.56 -5.77
N THR A 168 11.37 0.11 -6.52
CA THR A 168 10.13 0.72 -6.00
C THR A 168 9.16 -0.34 -5.47
N MET A 169 9.03 -1.48 -6.15
CA MET A 169 8.19 -2.60 -5.68
C MET A 169 8.68 -3.16 -4.34
N TYR A 170 9.99 -3.37 -4.18
CA TYR A 170 10.57 -3.80 -2.91
C TYR A 170 10.44 -2.73 -1.81
N GLN A 171 10.54 -1.45 -2.14
CA GLN A 171 10.36 -0.35 -1.18
C GLN A 171 8.93 -0.30 -0.64
N ASN A 172 7.93 -0.51 -1.49
CA ASN A 172 6.52 -0.40 -1.16
C ASN A 172 5.90 -1.73 -0.71
N GLY A 173 6.52 -2.86 -1.02
CA GLY A 173 5.95 -4.20 -0.82
C GLY A 173 4.86 -4.54 -1.84
N THR A 174 4.95 -3.99 -3.07
CA THR A 174 3.96 -4.22 -4.13
C THR A 174 4.29 -5.52 -4.86
N GLY A 175 3.48 -6.56 -4.66
CA GLY A 175 3.67 -7.88 -5.28
C GLY A 175 4.90 -8.65 -4.79
N VAL A 176 5.67 -8.08 -3.88
CA VAL A 176 6.85 -8.68 -3.23
C VAL A 176 6.85 -8.34 -1.75
N GLU A 177 7.59 -9.09 -0.96
CA GLU A 177 7.87 -8.70 0.42
C GLU A 177 8.65 -7.40 0.46
N ARG A 178 8.17 -6.44 1.27
CA ARG A 178 8.89 -5.18 1.45
C ARG A 178 10.28 -5.42 2.00
N SER A 179 11.28 -4.89 1.31
CA SER A 179 12.67 -4.93 1.74
C SER A 179 13.42 -3.70 1.25
N TYR A 180 13.78 -2.84 2.17
CA TYR A 180 14.55 -1.63 1.85
C TYR A 180 15.97 -1.97 1.37
N GLU A 181 16.59 -3.05 1.86
CA GLU A 181 17.91 -3.51 1.43
C GLU A 181 17.87 -3.94 -0.04
N LYS A 182 16.84 -4.73 -0.43
CA LYS A 182 16.66 -5.12 -1.83
C LYS A 182 16.33 -3.93 -2.71
N ALA A 183 15.50 -3.00 -2.22
CA ALA A 183 15.19 -1.75 -2.92
C ALA A 183 16.47 -0.95 -3.19
N ALA A 184 17.30 -0.74 -2.17
CA ALA A 184 18.59 -0.04 -2.31
C ALA A 184 19.53 -0.74 -3.30
N GLY A 185 19.56 -2.07 -3.29
CA GLY A 185 20.35 -2.85 -4.25
C GLY A 185 19.92 -2.63 -5.69
N TRP A 186 18.63 -2.62 -5.96
CA TRP A 186 18.09 -2.39 -7.30
C TRP A 186 18.21 -0.92 -7.74
N TYR A 187 17.91 0.04 -6.86
CA TYR A 187 18.12 1.45 -7.14
C TYR A 187 19.59 1.75 -7.45
N ARG A 188 20.55 1.12 -6.75
CA ARG A 188 21.97 1.31 -7.02
C ARG A 188 22.34 0.89 -8.44
N LYS A 189 21.86 -0.29 -8.89
CA LYS A 189 22.11 -0.77 -10.25
C LYS A 189 21.57 0.20 -11.30
N ALA A 190 20.34 0.68 -11.12
CA ALA A 190 19.73 1.66 -12.03
C ALA A 190 20.45 3.02 -11.98
N ALA A 191 20.80 3.49 -10.78
CA ALA A 191 21.50 4.76 -10.56
C ALA A 191 22.91 4.78 -11.17
N GLU A 192 23.63 3.67 -11.11
CA GLU A 192 24.96 3.50 -11.75
C GLU A 192 24.86 3.54 -13.27
N GLN A 193 23.72 3.17 -13.85
CA GLN A 193 23.42 3.29 -15.28
C GLN A 193 22.90 4.69 -15.67
N GLY A 194 22.73 5.59 -14.71
CA GLY A 194 22.33 6.97 -14.97
C GLY A 194 20.83 7.26 -14.79
N ASP A 195 20.03 6.32 -14.29
CA ASP A 195 18.60 6.61 -14.01
C ASP A 195 18.47 7.66 -12.90
N ALA A 196 17.93 8.83 -13.24
CA ALA A 196 17.86 9.99 -12.33
C ALA A 196 16.91 9.75 -11.17
N ASP A 197 15.78 9.05 -11.36
CA ASP A 197 14.84 8.70 -10.31
C ASP A 197 15.47 7.73 -9.30
N ALA A 198 16.23 6.75 -9.79
CA ALA A 198 16.97 5.82 -8.94
C ALA A 198 18.09 6.53 -8.16
N GLN A 199 18.81 7.48 -8.79
CA GLN A 199 19.83 8.30 -8.13
C GLN A 199 19.22 9.13 -6.99
N TYR A 200 18.09 9.77 -7.24
CA TYR A 200 17.36 10.51 -6.22
C TYR A 200 16.92 9.60 -5.05
N ASN A 201 16.27 8.47 -5.36
CA ASN A 201 15.80 7.55 -4.33
C ASN A 201 16.96 6.93 -3.51
N LEU A 202 18.06 6.59 -4.16
CA LEU A 202 19.25 6.10 -3.46
C LEU A 202 19.87 7.18 -2.56
N GLY A 203 19.89 8.43 -3.01
CA GLY A 203 20.28 9.58 -2.20
C GLY A 203 19.40 9.72 -0.95
N MET A 204 18.07 9.59 -1.09
CA MET A 204 17.13 9.57 0.04
C MET A 204 17.43 8.42 1.00
N MET A 205 17.70 7.22 0.49
CA MET A 205 17.99 6.05 1.32
C MET A 205 19.27 6.26 2.16
N TYR A 206 20.33 6.82 1.56
CA TYR A 206 21.53 7.19 2.31
C TYR A 206 21.29 8.31 3.31
N TYR A 207 20.44 9.29 2.97
CA TYR A 207 20.12 10.40 3.87
C TYR A 207 19.42 9.93 5.14
N TYR A 208 18.47 8.99 5.02
CA TYR A 208 17.69 8.47 6.14
C TYR A 208 18.24 7.17 6.76
N GLY A 209 19.23 6.53 6.14
CA GLY A 209 19.71 5.22 6.59
C GLY A 209 18.71 4.09 6.37
N THR A 210 17.90 4.18 5.31
CA THR A 210 16.85 3.20 5.03
C THR A 210 17.35 2.15 4.06
N GLY A 211 17.50 0.89 4.52
CA GLY A 211 18.04 -0.22 3.73
C GLY A 211 19.54 -0.11 3.40
N VAL A 212 20.19 0.93 3.88
CA VAL A 212 21.65 1.17 3.80
C VAL A 212 22.11 1.85 5.08
N GLU A 213 23.40 1.76 5.39
CA GLU A 213 24.00 2.57 6.46
C GLU A 213 23.89 4.04 6.10
N GLN A 214 23.44 4.86 7.05
CA GLN A 214 23.29 6.30 6.83
C GLN A 214 24.64 6.96 6.47
N SER A 215 24.64 7.76 5.41
CA SER A 215 25.78 8.59 5.02
C SER A 215 25.29 9.80 4.25
N TYR A 216 25.44 10.95 4.85
CA TYR A 216 25.08 12.22 4.21
C TYR A 216 26.00 12.55 3.02
N GLU A 217 27.27 12.17 3.08
CA GLU A 217 28.22 12.35 2.00
C GLU A 217 27.79 11.56 0.75
N LYS A 218 27.40 10.27 0.92
CA LYS A 218 26.87 9.48 -0.17
C LYS A 218 25.52 10.00 -0.67
N ALA A 219 24.67 10.53 0.22
CA ALA A 219 23.43 11.18 -0.19
C ALA A 219 23.71 12.37 -1.12
N VAL A 220 24.67 13.22 -0.77
CA VAL A 220 25.11 14.34 -1.62
C VAL A 220 25.61 13.84 -2.98
N GLU A 221 26.46 12.82 -3.01
CA GLU A 221 26.99 12.27 -4.26
C GLU A 221 25.87 11.84 -5.21
N TRP A 222 24.88 11.14 -4.70
CA TRP A 222 23.75 10.65 -5.51
C TRP A 222 22.79 11.76 -5.90
N TYR A 223 22.51 12.71 -5.00
CA TYR A 223 21.71 13.89 -5.35
C TYR A 223 22.40 14.77 -6.39
N LEU A 224 23.73 14.92 -6.35
CA LEU A 224 24.47 15.66 -7.38
C LEU A 224 24.26 15.05 -8.76
N LYS A 225 24.37 13.74 -8.91
CA LYS A 225 24.14 13.04 -10.17
C LYS A 225 22.71 13.24 -10.71
N ALA A 226 21.70 13.12 -9.84
CA ALA A 226 20.31 13.37 -10.21
C ALA A 226 20.08 14.86 -10.56
N ALA A 227 20.65 15.77 -9.79
CA ALA A 227 20.52 17.22 -9.98
C ALA A 227 21.15 17.70 -11.28
N GLU A 228 22.28 17.10 -11.71
CA GLU A 228 22.92 17.35 -13.01
C GLU A 228 22.00 16.94 -14.17
N GLN A 229 21.15 15.95 -13.97
CA GLN A 229 20.11 15.54 -14.90
C GLN A 229 18.82 16.36 -14.74
N ARG A 230 18.87 17.47 -14.02
CA ARG A 230 17.75 18.40 -13.80
C ARG A 230 16.63 17.84 -12.92
N ASP A 231 16.87 16.84 -12.07
CA ASP A 231 15.88 16.42 -11.07
C ASP A 231 15.70 17.55 -10.04
N ALA A 232 14.54 18.20 -10.07
CA ALA A 232 14.26 19.36 -9.22
C ALA A 232 14.17 19.00 -7.73
N ARG A 233 13.80 17.76 -7.39
CA ARG A 233 13.77 17.25 -6.01
C ARG A 233 15.17 17.14 -5.46
N ALA A 234 16.09 16.55 -6.25
CA ALA A 234 17.50 16.43 -5.89
C ALA A 234 18.18 17.81 -5.76
N GLN A 235 17.87 18.74 -6.68
CA GLN A 235 18.38 20.11 -6.60
C GLN A 235 17.91 20.82 -5.32
N ASN A 236 16.63 20.68 -4.97
CA ASN A 236 16.11 21.25 -3.70
C ASN A 236 16.79 20.62 -2.48
N ASN A 237 16.98 19.28 -2.47
CA ASN A 237 17.61 18.59 -1.37
C ASN A 237 19.09 18.98 -1.23
N LEU A 238 19.81 19.16 -2.33
CA LEU A 238 21.16 19.74 -2.30
C LEU A 238 21.18 21.16 -1.73
N GLY A 239 20.22 21.99 -2.12
CA GLY A 239 20.02 23.30 -1.53
C GLY A 239 19.92 23.23 0.00
N ASN A 240 19.10 22.32 0.52
CA ASN A 240 18.98 22.06 1.96
C ASN A 240 20.30 21.60 2.57
N MET A 241 21.01 20.65 1.93
CA MET A 241 22.27 20.12 2.46
C MET A 241 23.34 21.19 2.55
N TYR A 242 23.49 22.05 1.55
CA TYR A 242 24.39 23.19 1.60
C TYR A 242 23.95 24.26 2.59
N TYR A 243 22.65 24.51 2.74
CA TYR A 243 22.12 25.49 3.68
C TYR A 243 22.42 25.13 5.14
N TYR A 244 22.27 23.83 5.47
CA TYR A 244 22.47 23.32 6.84
C TYR A 244 23.86 22.73 7.08
N GLY A 245 24.71 22.58 6.07
CA GLY A 245 26.02 21.93 6.21
C GLY A 245 25.93 20.44 6.49
N ILE A 246 24.96 19.74 5.88
CA ILE A 246 24.73 18.30 6.08
C ILE A 246 25.46 17.51 4.99
N GLY A 247 26.49 16.74 5.37
CA GLY A 247 27.31 15.95 4.44
C GLY A 247 28.21 16.79 3.52
N VAL A 248 28.17 18.11 3.64
CA VAL A 248 28.98 19.10 2.90
C VAL A 248 29.32 20.29 3.79
N GLU A 249 30.34 21.06 3.42
CA GLU A 249 30.58 22.34 4.04
C GLU A 249 29.43 23.30 3.77
N GLN A 250 28.93 23.97 4.81
CA GLN A 250 27.85 24.94 4.72
C GLN A 250 28.17 26.07 3.74
N SER A 251 27.27 26.34 2.80
CA SER A 251 27.38 27.49 1.90
C SER A 251 26.00 27.97 1.47
N ASN A 252 25.64 29.15 1.92
CA ASN A 252 24.40 29.80 1.53
C ASN A 252 24.36 30.13 0.03
N GLU A 253 25.50 30.45 -0.56
CA GLU A 253 25.65 30.78 -1.99
C GLU A 253 25.30 29.55 -2.84
N LYS A 254 25.90 28.38 -2.52
CA LYS A 254 25.60 27.13 -3.20
C LYS A 254 24.15 26.68 -2.95
N ALA A 255 23.63 26.90 -1.73
CA ALA A 255 22.23 26.62 -1.43
C ALA A 255 21.30 27.44 -2.34
N ALA A 256 21.54 28.76 -2.46
CA ALA A 256 20.74 29.61 -3.33
C ALA A 256 20.83 29.22 -4.81
N GLU A 257 22.00 28.80 -5.29
CA GLU A 257 22.19 28.30 -6.65
C GLU A 257 21.35 27.04 -6.94
N TRP A 258 21.38 26.07 -6.03
CA TRP A 258 20.61 24.84 -6.19
C TRP A 258 19.11 25.08 -6.05
N TYR A 259 18.66 25.89 -5.09
CA TYR A 259 17.26 26.27 -5.00
C TYR A 259 16.78 26.98 -6.25
N ARG A 260 17.61 27.88 -6.84
CA ARG A 260 17.25 28.59 -8.07
C ARG A 260 17.02 27.63 -9.24
N LYS A 261 17.92 26.65 -9.44
CA LYS A 261 17.75 25.64 -10.49
C LYS A 261 16.45 24.86 -10.37
N ALA A 262 16.07 24.45 -9.14
CA ALA A 262 14.82 23.76 -8.89
C ALA A 262 13.59 24.70 -9.01
N ALA A 263 13.71 25.93 -8.50
CA ALA A 263 12.63 26.93 -8.54
C ALA A 263 12.28 27.36 -9.97
N GLU A 264 13.28 27.51 -10.85
CA GLU A 264 13.10 27.81 -12.27
C GLU A 264 12.40 26.68 -13.04
N GLN A 265 12.47 25.44 -12.54
CA GLN A 265 11.72 24.31 -13.06
C GLN A 265 10.28 24.24 -12.51
N GLY A 266 9.89 25.18 -11.64
CA GLY A 266 8.55 25.25 -11.08
C GLY A 266 8.40 24.45 -9.76
N PHE A 267 9.47 23.96 -9.14
CA PHE A 267 9.35 23.17 -7.90
C PHE A 267 8.99 24.09 -6.72
N ALA A 268 7.77 23.96 -6.21
CA ALA A 268 7.17 24.89 -5.24
C ALA A 268 8.03 25.06 -3.97
N TRP A 269 8.55 23.98 -3.39
CA TRP A 269 9.39 24.04 -2.19
C TRP A 269 10.69 24.80 -2.41
N ALA A 270 11.29 24.63 -3.61
CA ALA A 270 12.49 25.39 -3.96
C ALA A 270 12.18 26.88 -4.20
N GLN A 271 11.02 27.20 -4.78
CA GLN A 271 10.57 28.60 -4.93
C GLN A 271 10.39 29.25 -3.56
N TYR A 272 9.75 28.56 -2.60
CA TYR A 272 9.66 29.05 -1.24
C TYR A 272 11.03 29.25 -0.59
N ASN A 273 11.92 28.24 -0.67
CA ASN A 273 13.26 28.31 -0.10
C ASN A 273 14.09 29.43 -0.73
N LEU A 274 14.01 29.63 -2.04
CA LEU A 274 14.68 30.74 -2.72
C LEU A 274 14.09 32.08 -2.30
N GLY A 275 12.78 32.19 -2.10
CA GLY A 275 12.13 33.34 -1.50
C GLY A 275 12.71 33.68 -0.13
N LEU A 276 12.88 32.67 0.75
CA LEU A 276 13.51 32.83 2.05
C LEU A 276 14.99 33.35 1.96
N MET A 277 15.74 32.86 0.96
CA MET A 277 17.11 33.32 0.74
C MET A 277 17.15 34.81 0.42
N TYR A 278 16.28 35.29 -0.48
CA TYR A 278 16.16 36.70 -0.82
C TYR A 278 15.63 37.57 0.32
N ASP A 279 14.64 37.08 1.05
CA ASP A 279 14.01 37.75 2.19
C ASP A 279 15.05 38.04 3.31
N ASN A 280 15.94 37.07 3.55
CA ASN A 280 16.92 37.18 4.63
C ASN A 280 18.33 37.59 4.17
N GLY A 281 18.57 37.77 2.87
CA GLY A 281 19.90 38.12 2.34
C GLY A 281 20.92 36.99 2.56
N ARG A 282 20.51 35.73 2.49
CA ARG A 282 21.39 34.58 2.71
C ARG A 282 21.89 34.01 1.38
N GLY A 283 23.20 34.12 1.12
CA GLY A 283 23.82 33.62 -0.12
C GLY A 283 23.39 34.40 -1.38
N VAL A 284 22.57 35.41 -1.23
CA VAL A 284 22.10 36.34 -2.26
C VAL A 284 21.95 37.73 -1.63
N GLU A 285 22.01 38.80 -2.42
CA GLU A 285 21.63 40.13 -1.97
C GLU A 285 20.18 40.16 -1.55
N GLN A 286 19.90 40.73 -0.36
CA GLN A 286 18.53 40.83 0.16
C GLN A 286 17.63 41.64 -0.82
N SER A 287 16.44 41.10 -1.09
CA SER A 287 15.48 41.75 -1.97
C SER A 287 14.04 41.29 -1.68
N ASP A 288 13.27 42.19 -1.07
CA ASP A 288 11.85 41.94 -0.82
C ASP A 288 11.04 41.72 -2.12
N GLU A 289 11.45 42.41 -3.20
CA GLU A 289 10.81 42.28 -4.50
C GLU A 289 10.97 40.85 -5.05
N LYS A 290 12.20 40.34 -5.07
CA LYS A 290 12.48 38.97 -5.50
C LYS A 290 11.88 37.92 -4.55
N ALA A 291 11.93 38.19 -3.23
CA ALA A 291 11.28 37.31 -2.26
C ALA A 291 9.77 37.19 -2.53
N ARG A 292 9.07 38.31 -2.74
CA ARG A 292 7.63 38.32 -3.10
C ARG A 292 7.36 37.59 -4.42
N GLU A 293 8.21 37.76 -5.42
CA GLU A 293 8.06 37.06 -6.71
C GLU A 293 8.08 35.54 -6.51
N TRP A 294 9.09 35.03 -5.79
CA TRP A 294 9.25 33.59 -5.58
C TRP A 294 8.19 33.01 -4.63
N TYR A 295 7.85 33.72 -3.56
CA TYR A 295 6.74 33.29 -2.69
C TYR A 295 5.40 33.25 -3.42
N ARG A 296 5.14 34.20 -4.34
CA ARG A 296 3.91 34.17 -5.14
C ARG A 296 3.85 32.92 -6.01
N LYS A 297 4.93 32.59 -6.70
CA LYS A 297 4.98 31.38 -7.54
C LYS A 297 4.74 30.09 -6.74
N ALA A 298 5.28 29.98 -5.54
CA ALA A 298 5.04 28.86 -4.65
C ALA A 298 3.60 28.86 -4.10
N ALA A 299 3.08 30.02 -3.70
CA ALA A 299 1.73 30.17 -3.18
C ALA A 299 0.65 29.84 -4.23
N GLU A 300 0.86 30.19 -5.50
CA GLU A 300 0.00 29.83 -6.63
C GLU A 300 -0.11 28.31 -6.84
N GLN A 301 0.89 27.55 -6.37
CA GLN A 301 0.91 26.08 -6.36
C GLN A 301 0.35 25.48 -5.06
N GLY A 302 -0.13 26.31 -4.13
CA GLY A 302 -0.74 25.88 -2.88
C GLY A 302 0.23 25.73 -1.70
N ASP A 303 1.48 26.24 -1.79
CA ASP A 303 2.41 26.22 -0.67
C ASP A 303 1.94 27.18 0.45
N ALA A 304 1.57 26.59 1.59
CA ALA A 304 0.97 27.34 2.71
C ALA A 304 1.97 28.29 3.38
N ASP A 305 3.24 27.89 3.48
CA ASP A 305 4.29 28.69 4.10
C ASP A 305 4.63 29.90 3.23
N ALA A 306 4.64 29.72 1.91
CA ALA A 306 4.79 30.81 0.96
C ALA A 306 3.61 31.82 1.02
N MET A 307 2.38 31.36 1.20
CA MET A 307 1.21 32.24 1.38
C MET A 307 1.37 33.11 2.63
N VAL A 308 1.80 32.53 3.75
CA VAL A 308 2.06 33.26 5.00
C VAL A 308 3.20 34.28 4.83
N ALA A 309 4.30 33.86 4.22
CA ALA A 309 5.46 34.74 3.98
C ALA A 309 5.12 35.90 3.06
N LEU A 310 4.35 35.66 2.00
CA LEU A 310 3.89 36.70 1.06
C LEU A 310 2.99 37.72 1.76
N ASN A 311 2.04 37.29 2.60
CA ASN A 311 1.17 38.16 3.36
C ASN A 311 1.97 39.04 4.33
N ARG A 312 2.98 38.48 5.00
CA ARG A 312 3.88 39.23 5.88
C ARG A 312 4.58 40.37 5.14
N LEU A 313 5.17 40.08 3.99
CA LEU A 313 5.88 41.11 3.18
C LEU A 313 4.96 42.16 2.59
N THR A 314 3.66 41.88 2.38
CA THR A 314 2.67 42.86 1.91
C THR A 314 2.20 43.81 3.01
N LEU A 315 2.11 43.32 4.26
CA LEU A 315 1.65 44.11 5.40
C LEU A 315 2.67 45.16 5.89
N PHE A 316 3.95 44.95 5.67
CA PHE A 316 5.05 45.83 6.13
C PHE A 316 5.64 46.71 5.01
N SER A 317 4.95 46.86 3.87
CA SER A 317 5.43 47.66 2.72
C SER A 317 4.89 49.11 2.77
N TRP A 318 4.73 49.72 3.98
CA TRP A 318 4.31 51.10 4.17
C TRP A 318 5.42 51.94 4.82
#